data_8ca1c43ab084af7be6e560f9cd710a40
#
_entry.id   8ca1c43ab084af7be6e560f9cd710a40
#
_cell.length_a   1.000
_cell.length_b   1.000
_cell.length_c   1.000
_cell.angle_alpha   90.00
_cell.angle_beta   90.00
_cell.angle_gamma   90.00
#
_symmetry.space_group_name_H-M   'P 1'
#
loop_
_entity.id
_entity.type
_entity.pdbx_description
1 polymer ?
#
loop_
_entity_poly.entity_id
_entity_poly.type
_entity_poly.pdbx_seq_one_letter_code
_entity_poly.pdbx_strand_id
1 'polypeptide(L)'
;MSDQSEETRAAIADTDVPEDEDEAVEDEEVEEKGEEPKSTADELVAKALVESPPAPPRVRKIDFVSRRNWYFMLSLLIIIPGIYFMATKGFALGIDFAGGTEFTVQFPTTVSQAQLESAVAAQNIDGSVISAGNGQYIIRAVSLTPAQQKVVEDNLRGRLGNYALVQVLEVGGTIAKETIELALLSVVLAAIAILALLTFRFRNVPGGWRAGFQFGGSALAALLHDVFLLTGVFAILGKGFDLKIGEINSLFVTAVLTVVGFSVHDTIVVFDRIRENLRVSQRLSFDQVVNLSIMQTLVRSIITSFTVVLVLVAILVSGGDTLKGFALALLIGIVSGTYSSIFNAAPLLVVWRRLQPLR
;
A
#
# COMPACT_ATOMS: atom_id res chain seq x y z
N MET A 1 1.12 -3.53 -51.57
CA MET A 1 0.44 -2.35 -51.10
C MET A 1 1.27 -1.77 -49.97
N SER A 2 2.47 -1.31 -50.05
CA SER A 2 3.31 -0.35 -50.81
C SER A 2 2.58 0.92 -51.16
N ASP A 3 3.01 1.98 -50.51
CA ASP A 3 2.70 3.37 -50.83
C ASP A 3 1.97 4.16 -49.72
N GLN A 4 2.78 4.70 -48.80
CA GLN A 4 2.48 5.91 -47.98
C GLN A 4 3.58 6.23 -46.93
N SER A 5 4.86 5.94 -47.23
CA SER A 5 5.98 6.30 -46.35
C SER A 5 7.05 7.20 -46.98
N GLU A 6 6.74 7.91 -48.05
CA GLU A 6 7.71 8.78 -48.75
C GLU A 6 7.38 10.29 -48.84
N GLU A 7 6.30 10.74 -48.18
CA GLU A 7 5.88 12.18 -48.29
C GLU A 7 6.14 13.05 -47.05
N THR A 8 6.94 12.62 -46.09
CA THR A 8 7.24 13.46 -44.90
C THR A 8 8.75 13.78 -44.73
N ARG A 9 9.51 13.76 -45.80
CA ARG A 9 10.96 14.03 -45.75
C ARG A 9 11.48 15.15 -46.63
N ALA A 10 10.60 16.04 -47.11
CA ALA A 10 10.98 17.15 -48.00
C ALA A 10 10.31 18.49 -47.57
N ALA A 11 10.64 18.99 -46.40
CA ALA A 11 10.30 20.39 -46.04
C ALA A 11 11.10 20.87 -44.83
N ILE A 12 12.43 20.89 -44.88
CA ILE A 12 13.28 21.76 -44.06
C ILE A 12 14.62 21.89 -44.81
N ALA A 13 14.67 22.76 -45.79
CA ALA A 13 15.86 23.39 -46.33
C ALA A 13 15.45 24.71 -46.94
N ASP A 14 16.08 25.78 -46.49
CA ASP A 14 16.08 27.16 -46.92
C ASP A 14 15.52 28.19 -45.91
N THR A 15 16.44 28.74 -45.13
CA THR A 15 16.41 30.15 -44.78
C THR A 15 17.84 30.65 -44.69
N ASP A 16 18.16 31.50 -45.70
CA ASP A 16 19.38 32.24 -45.87
C ASP A 16 19.74 33.11 -44.68
N VAL A 17 21.03 33.12 -44.35
CA VAL A 17 21.73 34.15 -43.57
C VAL A 17 22.34 35.15 -44.52
N PRO A 18 22.11 36.46 -44.43
CA PRO A 18 22.92 37.43 -45.12
C PRO A 18 24.17 37.77 -44.30
N GLU A 19 25.32 37.59 -44.96
CA GLU A 19 26.60 38.24 -44.64
C GLU A 19 26.56 39.74 -45.06
N ASP A 20 27.55 40.49 -44.50
CA ASP A 20 28.04 41.81 -44.82
C ASP A 20 27.41 42.96 -44.01
N GLU A 21 28.22 43.73 -43.26
CA GLU A 21 29.16 44.73 -43.79
C GLU A 21 30.15 45.23 -42.69
N ASP A 22 31.42 45.32 -43.09
CA ASP A 22 32.51 46.01 -42.41
C ASP A 22 32.24 47.53 -42.33
N GLU A 23 32.32 48.09 -41.14
CA GLU A 23 32.62 49.55 -41.00
C GLU A 23 33.76 49.76 -40.00
N ALA A 24 34.87 50.15 -40.55
CA ALA A 24 36.04 50.69 -39.87
C ALA A 24 35.71 52.07 -39.26
N VAL A 25 35.98 52.22 -37.96
CA VAL A 25 36.04 53.54 -37.35
C VAL A 25 37.32 53.69 -36.55
N GLU A 26 37.97 54.78 -36.87
CA GLU A 26 39.27 55.32 -36.55
C GLU A 26 39.65 55.35 -35.05
N ASP A 27 40.95 55.18 -34.83
CA ASP A 27 41.70 55.45 -33.60
C ASP A 27 41.55 56.93 -33.15
N GLU A 28 41.05 57.14 -31.95
CA GLU A 28 41.34 58.32 -31.15
C GLU A 28 42.00 57.91 -29.84
N GLU A 29 43.31 58.18 -29.76
CA GLU A 29 44.09 58.21 -28.53
C GLU A 29 43.60 59.30 -27.59
N VAL A 30 43.03 58.92 -26.45
CA VAL A 30 42.87 59.79 -25.29
C VAL A 30 43.63 59.22 -24.11
N GLU A 31 44.80 59.87 -23.89
CA GLU A 31 45.57 59.71 -22.62
C GLU A 31 44.77 60.31 -21.49
N GLU A 32 44.26 59.43 -20.58
CA GLU A 32 43.77 59.93 -19.29
C GLU A 32 44.30 59.09 -18.16
N LYS A 33 45.14 59.75 -17.33
CA LYS A 33 45.60 59.37 -16.04
C LYS A 33 44.37 59.12 -15.13
N GLY A 34 44.21 57.94 -14.57
CA GLY A 34 43.14 57.77 -13.61
C GLY A 34 43.33 56.54 -12.77
N GLU A 35 43.46 56.73 -11.53
CA GLU A 35 43.35 55.79 -10.42
C GLU A 35 42.59 54.50 -10.72
N GLU A 36 43.23 53.35 -10.55
CA GLU A 36 42.59 52.03 -10.52
C GLU A 36 41.48 52.02 -9.46
N PRO A 37 40.22 51.80 -9.78
CA PRO A 37 39.22 51.45 -8.79
C PRO A 37 39.50 50.03 -8.34
N LYS A 38 40.01 49.86 -7.13
CA LYS A 38 40.11 48.58 -6.47
C LYS A 38 38.74 47.91 -6.59
N SER A 39 38.72 46.86 -7.36
CA SER A 39 37.57 46.14 -7.83
C SER A 39 36.60 45.80 -6.69
N THR A 40 35.43 46.36 -6.72
CA THR A 40 34.26 45.96 -5.93
C THR A 40 33.96 44.47 -6.07
N ALA A 41 34.49 43.82 -7.12
CA ALA A 41 34.39 42.38 -7.32
C ALA A 41 35.24 41.58 -6.33
N ASP A 42 36.46 42.03 -6.00
CA ASP A 42 37.32 41.34 -5.02
C ASP A 42 36.78 41.48 -3.61
N GLU A 43 36.18 42.62 -3.26
CA GLU A 43 35.48 42.81 -1.98
C GLU A 43 34.21 41.95 -1.89
N LEU A 44 33.45 41.80 -2.99
CA LEU A 44 32.29 40.94 -3.06
C LEU A 44 32.66 39.44 -3.01
N VAL A 45 33.76 39.07 -3.66
CA VAL A 45 34.30 37.70 -3.57
C VAL A 45 34.84 37.40 -2.17
N ALA A 46 35.57 38.36 -1.56
CA ALA A 46 36.04 38.24 -0.19
C ALA A 46 34.89 38.18 0.83
N LYS A 47 33.80 38.91 0.60
CA LYS A 47 32.59 38.89 1.42
C LYS A 47 31.80 37.59 1.24
N ALA A 48 31.74 37.06 0.01
CA ALA A 48 31.13 35.74 -0.28
C ALA A 48 31.95 34.59 0.28
N LEU A 49 33.27 34.73 0.40
CA LEU A 49 34.16 33.72 1.04
C LEU A 49 34.12 33.79 2.57
N VAL A 50 33.70 34.89 3.16
CA VAL A 50 33.55 35.09 4.63
C VAL A 50 32.11 34.81 5.08
N GLU A 51 31.13 34.76 4.15
CA GLU A 51 29.84 34.23 4.52
C GLU A 51 30.00 32.77 4.95
N SER A 52 29.97 32.57 6.28
CA SER A 52 29.96 31.24 6.90
C SER A 52 29.00 30.32 6.14
N PRO A 53 29.38 29.07 5.85
CA PRO A 53 28.52 28.12 5.13
C PRO A 53 27.13 28.14 5.76
N PRO A 54 26.07 28.10 4.97
CA PRO A 54 24.71 28.20 5.48
C PRO A 54 24.57 27.24 6.64
N ALA A 55 24.09 27.76 7.78
CA ALA A 55 23.91 26.96 8.99
C ALA A 55 23.20 25.68 8.62
N PRO A 56 23.66 24.51 9.06
CA PRO A 56 23.04 23.25 8.71
C PRO A 56 21.54 23.36 9.01
N PRO A 57 20.68 22.90 8.13
CA PRO A 57 19.23 23.07 8.27
C PRO A 57 18.87 22.65 9.69
N ARG A 58 18.20 23.52 10.45
CA ARG A 58 17.76 23.23 11.82
C ARG A 58 16.86 22.01 11.74
N VAL A 59 17.44 20.83 11.97
CA VAL A 59 16.71 19.57 12.04
C VAL A 59 15.65 19.78 13.13
N ARG A 60 14.39 19.86 12.71
CA ARG A 60 13.25 19.96 13.62
C ARG A 60 13.42 18.86 14.67
N LYS A 61 13.27 19.19 15.96
CA LYS A 61 13.60 18.35 17.12
C LYS A 61 12.74 17.07 17.28
N ILE A 62 12.11 16.58 16.22
CA ILE A 62 11.33 15.34 16.29
C ILE A 62 12.27 14.19 15.97
N ASP A 63 12.58 13.40 16.98
CA ASP A 63 13.42 12.21 16.86
C ASP A 63 12.52 10.95 16.83
N PHE A 64 12.25 10.46 15.63
CA PHE A 64 11.45 9.26 15.40
C PHE A 64 12.20 8.00 15.82
N VAL A 65 13.52 7.95 15.57
CA VAL A 65 14.34 6.77 15.83
C VAL A 65 14.51 6.55 17.34
N SER A 66 14.65 7.60 18.15
CA SER A 66 14.72 7.49 19.61
C SER A 66 13.43 6.92 20.22
N ARG A 67 12.29 7.25 19.63
CA ARG A 67 10.97 6.82 20.12
C ARG A 67 10.50 5.49 19.54
N ARG A 68 11.35 4.74 18.83
CA ARG A 68 11.00 3.48 18.15
C ARG A 68 10.30 2.45 19.04
N ASN A 69 10.68 2.34 20.31
CA ASN A 69 10.05 1.39 21.24
C ASN A 69 8.54 1.70 21.45
N TRP A 70 8.16 2.97 21.44
CA TRP A 70 6.77 3.40 21.53
C TRP A 70 5.96 2.93 20.31
N TYR A 71 6.53 3.07 19.11
CA TYR A 71 5.88 2.63 17.88
C TYR A 71 5.76 1.12 17.81
N PHE A 72 6.81 0.39 18.20
CA PHE A 72 6.76 -1.08 18.29
C PHE A 72 5.73 -1.55 19.32
N MET A 73 5.63 -0.90 20.49
CA MET A 73 4.60 -1.20 21.47
C MET A 73 3.19 -0.95 20.93
N LEU A 74 2.97 0.16 20.25
CA LEU A 74 1.69 0.47 19.61
C LEU A 74 1.31 -0.59 18.56
N SER A 75 2.28 -0.97 17.73
CA SER A 75 2.12 -2.04 16.74
C SER A 75 1.71 -3.36 17.40
N LEU A 76 2.40 -3.78 18.45
CA LEU A 76 2.08 -5.00 19.18
C LEU A 76 0.71 -4.94 19.85
N LEU A 77 0.34 -3.79 20.42
CA LEU A 77 -0.97 -3.57 21.05
C LEU A 77 -2.12 -3.81 20.06
N ILE A 78 -1.93 -3.45 18.79
CA ILE A 78 -2.95 -3.64 17.75
C ILE A 78 -2.92 -5.06 17.19
N ILE A 79 -1.74 -5.64 16.99
CA ILE A 79 -1.58 -6.96 16.36
C ILE A 79 -1.94 -8.10 17.31
N ILE A 80 -1.59 -8.03 18.60
CA ILE A 80 -1.82 -9.12 19.57
C ILE A 80 -3.29 -9.52 19.65
N PRO A 81 -4.28 -8.62 19.77
CA PRO A 81 -5.69 -9.00 19.73
C PRO A 81 -6.07 -9.70 18.41
N GLY A 82 -5.55 -9.21 17.28
CA GLY A 82 -5.77 -9.84 15.97
C GLY A 82 -5.26 -11.28 15.94
N ILE A 83 -4.01 -11.52 16.36
CA ILE A 83 -3.42 -12.86 16.44
C ILE A 83 -4.22 -13.76 17.38
N TYR A 84 -4.65 -13.25 18.52
CA TYR A 84 -5.49 -13.99 19.46
C TYR A 84 -6.80 -14.46 18.81
N PHE A 85 -7.51 -13.56 18.10
CA PHE A 85 -8.74 -13.90 17.39
C PHE A 85 -8.47 -14.90 16.26
N MET A 86 -7.42 -14.70 15.46
CA MET A 86 -7.02 -15.65 14.41
C MET A 86 -6.77 -17.04 14.96
N ALA A 87 -6.07 -17.14 16.11
CA ALA A 87 -5.71 -18.43 16.69
C ALA A 87 -6.89 -19.14 17.38
N THR A 88 -7.82 -18.39 18.01
CA THR A 88 -8.89 -18.96 18.84
C THR A 88 -10.22 -19.08 18.11
N LYS A 89 -10.57 -18.14 17.24
CA LYS A 89 -11.85 -18.04 16.53
C LYS A 89 -11.71 -18.35 15.03
N GLY A 90 -10.50 -18.28 14.48
CA GLY A 90 -10.25 -18.44 13.05
C GLY A 90 -10.76 -17.27 12.23
N PHE A 91 -11.12 -17.55 10.99
CA PHE A 91 -11.56 -16.56 10.00
C PHE A 91 -13.00 -16.78 9.56
N ALA A 92 -13.70 -15.71 9.24
CA ALA A 92 -14.95 -15.79 8.49
C ALA A 92 -14.58 -15.93 7.01
N LEU A 93 -14.62 -17.17 6.49
CA LEU A 93 -14.26 -17.45 5.10
C LEU A 93 -15.43 -17.19 4.18
N GLY A 94 -15.18 -16.54 3.04
CA GLY A 94 -16.10 -16.44 1.94
C GLY A 94 -16.29 -17.76 1.19
N ILE A 95 -17.30 -17.79 0.33
CA ILE A 95 -17.61 -18.98 -0.45
C ILE A 95 -16.45 -19.44 -1.33
N ASP A 96 -15.60 -18.51 -1.77
CA ASP A 96 -14.39 -18.81 -2.56
C ASP A 96 -13.43 -19.77 -1.83
N PHE A 97 -13.44 -19.73 -0.51
CA PHE A 97 -12.55 -20.49 0.36
C PHE A 97 -13.28 -21.57 1.18
N ALA A 98 -14.52 -21.31 1.57
CA ALA A 98 -15.33 -22.28 2.29
C ALA A 98 -15.95 -23.33 1.36
N GLY A 99 -16.18 -22.98 0.09
CA GLY A 99 -17.01 -23.77 -0.83
C GLY A 99 -18.48 -23.72 -0.44
N GLY A 100 -19.34 -24.32 -1.26
CA GLY A 100 -20.78 -24.40 -1.01
C GLY A 100 -21.61 -23.62 -2.00
N THR A 101 -22.87 -23.35 -1.63
CA THR A 101 -23.83 -22.55 -2.39
C THR A 101 -24.23 -21.33 -1.58
N GLU A 102 -24.17 -20.14 -2.19
CA GLU A 102 -24.60 -18.87 -1.61
C GLU A 102 -25.76 -18.29 -2.41
N PHE A 103 -26.86 -18.01 -1.71
CA PHE A 103 -28.03 -17.34 -2.27
C PHE A 103 -28.08 -15.92 -1.71
N THR A 104 -28.07 -14.92 -2.56
CA THR A 104 -28.40 -13.55 -2.18
C THR A 104 -29.87 -13.30 -2.48
N VAL A 105 -30.66 -13.11 -1.44
CA VAL A 105 -32.11 -12.89 -1.52
C VAL A 105 -32.47 -11.49 -1.02
N GLN A 106 -33.46 -10.88 -1.64
CA GLN A 106 -33.99 -9.58 -1.21
C GLN A 106 -35.48 -9.72 -0.95
N PHE A 107 -35.90 -9.34 0.27
CA PHE A 107 -37.30 -9.34 0.68
C PHE A 107 -37.91 -7.94 0.49
N PRO A 108 -39.12 -7.83 -0.07
CA PRO A 108 -39.84 -6.57 -0.17
C PRO A 108 -40.40 -6.09 1.16
N THR A 109 -40.53 -7.00 2.12
CA THR A 109 -40.97 -6.72 3.50
C THR A 109 -39.86 -7.03 4.47
N THR A 110 -39.87 -6.38 5.65
CA THR A 110 -38.88 -6.59 6.68
C THR A 110 -39.01 -8.00 7.28
N VAL A 111 -38.15 -8.92 6.86
CA VAL A 111 -37.98 -10.25 7.47
C VAL A 111 -36.83 -10.12 8.47
N SER A 112 -36.98 -10.66 9.69
CA SER A 112 -35.86 -10.67 10.63
C SER A 112 -34.88 -11.78 10.30
N GLN A 113 -33.59 -11.54 10.58
CA GLN A 113 -32.54 -12.56 10.37
C GLN A 113 -32.88 -13.87 11.12
N ALA A 114 -33.39 -13.78 12.35
CA ALA A 114 -33.79 -14.95 13.12
C ALA A 114 -34.92 -15.77 12.49
N GLN A 115 -35.87 -15.11 11.81
CA GLN A 115 -36.93 -15.82 11.05
C GLN A 115 -36.36 -16.55 9.85
N LEU A 116 -35.41 -15.93 9.16
CA LEU A 116 -34.74 -16.55 8.01
C LEU A 116 -33.85 -17.70 8.44
N GLU A 117 -33.08 -17.56 9.52
CA GLU A 117 -32.28 -18.62 10.12
C GLU A 117 -33.13 -19.82 10.52
N SER A 118 -34.28 -19.59 11.18
CA SER A 118 -35.21 -20.65 11.51
C SER A 118 -35.81 -21.37 10.30
N ALA A 119 -36.07 -20.62 9.23
CA ALA A 119 -36.61 -21.18 7.98
C ALA A 119 -35.56 -22.01 7.21
N VAL A 120 -34.28 -21.63 7.27
CA VAL A 120 -33.16 -22.38 6.69
C VAL A 120 -32.87 -23.63 7.53
N ALA A 121 -32.78 -23.51 8.86
CA ALA A 121 -32.55 -24.62 9.77
C ALA A 121 -33.65 -25.70 9.68
N ALA A 122 -34.90 -25.29 9.49
CA ALA A 122 -36.02 -26.22 9.31
C ALA A 122 -35.95 -27.09 8.04
N GLN A 123 -35.02 -26.80 7.12
CA GLN A 123 -34.79 -27.59 5.93
C GLN A 123 -33.68 -28.64 6.09
N ASN A 124 -33.13 -28.75 7.31
CA ASN A 124 -32.02 -29.65 7.64
C ASN A 124 -30.76 -29.36 6.80
N ILE A 125 -30.59 -28.08 6.42
CA ILE A 125 -29.43 -27.59 5.69
C ILE A 125 -28.48 -26.98 6.69
N ASP A 126 -27.23 -27.46 6.69
CA ASP A 126 -26.15 -26.81 7.43
C ASP A 126 -25.81 -25.52 6.70
N GLY A 127 -26.39 -24.42 7.17
CA GLY A 127 -26.31 -23.12 6.52
C GLY A 127 -26.28 -21.97 7.53
N SER A 128 -25.73 -20.85 7.08
CA SER A 128 -25.69 -19.59 7.83
C SER A 128 -26.42 -18.50 7.09
N VAL A 129 -27.02 -17.58 7.83
CA VAL A 129 -27.70 -16.40 7.28
C VAL A 129 -26.97 -15.14 7.75
N ILE A 130 -26.59 -14.29 6.81
CA ILE A 130 -25.88 -13.05 7.08
C ILE A 130 -26.71 -11.90 6.49
N SER A 131 -26.95 -10.84 7.27
CA SER A 131 -27.61 -9.64 6.78
C SER A 131 -26.62 -8.84 5.92
N ALA A 132 -27.03 -8.50 4.69
CA ALA A 132 -26.24 -7.64 3.80
C ALA A 132 -26.70 -6.17 3.80
N GLY A 133 -27.71 -5.82 4.60
CA GLY A 133 -28.31 -4.48 4.63
C GLY A 133 -29.43 -4.33 3.58
N ASN A 134 -30.18 -3.24 3.67
CA ASN A 134 -31.24 -2.90 2.70
C ASN A 134 -32.28 -4.00 2.41
N GLY A 135 -32.57 -4.87 3.39
CA GLY A 135 -33.48 -6.01 3.21
C GLY A 135 -32.91 -7.17 2.39
N GLN A 136 -31.59 -7.16 2.16
CA GLN A 136 -30.87 -8.26 1.53
C GLN A 136 -30.27 -9.19 2.58
N TYR A 137 -30.34 -10.48 2.30
CA TYR A 137 -29.76 -11.54 3.10
C TYR A 137 -28.97 -12.50 2.23
N ILE A 138 -27.89 -12.99 2.78
CA ILE A 138 -27.05 -14.00 2.17
C ILE A 138 -27.22 -15.28 2.95
N ILE A 139 -27.70 -16.30 2.27
CA ILE A 139 -27.88 -17.64 2.80
C ILE A 139 -26.76 -18.51 2.21
N ARG A 140 -25.91 -19.04 3.08
CA ARG A 140 -24.87 -19.99 2.69
C ARG A 140 -25.28 -21.36 3.11
N ALA A 141 -25.08 -22.33 2.23
CA ALA A 141 -25.30 -23.75 2.49
C ALA A 141 -24.11 -24.54 1.97
N VAL A 142 -23.98 -25.78 2.42
CA VAL A 142 -23.11 -26.76 1.79
C VAL A 142 -23.49 -26.89 0.30
N SER A 143 -22.57 -27.39 -0.53
CA SER A 143 -22.80 -27.51 -1.96
C SER A 143 -24.10 -28.25 -2.23
N LEU A 144 -25.04 -27.57 -2.89
CA LEU A 144 -26.38 -28.08 -3.23
C LEU A 144 -26.46 -28.36 -4.72
N THR A 145 -27.04 -29.50 -5.07
CA THR A 145 -27.38 -29.78 -6.48
C THR A 145 -28.49 -28.82 -6.96
N PRO A 146 -28.62 -28.56 -8.25
CA PRO A 146 -29.69 -27.69 -8.81
C PRO A 146 -31.10 -28.08 -8.37
N ALA A 147 -31.33 -29.38 -8.19
CA ALA A 147 -32.63 -29.89 -7.70
C ALA A 147 -32.86 -29.51 -6.23
N GLN A 148 -31.82 -29.62 -5.39
CA GLN A 148 -31.87 -29.21 -3.98
C GLN A 148 -31.99 -27.70 -3.83
N GLN A 149 -31.30 -26.91 -4.65
CA GLN A 149 -31.43 -25.45 -4.69
C GLN A 149 -32.89 -25.03 -4.91
N LYS A 150 -33.55 -25.63 -5.91
CA LYS A 150 -34.94 -25.35 -6.19
C LYS A 150 -35.88 -25.70 -5.03
N VAL A 151 -35.65 -26.83 -4.37
CA VAL A 151 -36.43 -27.23 -3.18
C VAL A 151 -36.25 -26.20 -2.04
N VAL A 152 -35.02 -25.71 -1.85
CA VAL A 152 -34.72 -24.67 -0.84
C VAL A 152 -35.44 -23.36 -1.17
N GLU A 153 -35.40 -22.94 -2.43
CA GLU A 153 -36.09 -21.73 -2.91
C GLU A 153 -37.59 -21.82 -2.71
N ASP A 154 -38.21 -22.94 -3.14
CA ASP A 154 -39.65 -23.16 -3.03
C ASP A 154 -40.10 -23.18 -1.55
N ASN A 155 -39.35 -23.82 -0.69
CA ASN A 155 -39.62 -23.85 0.74
C ASN A 155 -39.50 -22.49 1.40
N LEU A 156 -38.47 -21.71 1.03
CA LEU A 156 -38.32 -20.34 1.54
C LEU A 156 -39.46 -19.42 1.10
N ARG A 157 -39.90 -19.54 -0.18
CA ARG A 157 -41.06 -18.82 -0.68
C ARG A 157 -42.35 -19.20 0.05
N GLY A 158 -42.53 -20.50 0.32
CA GLY A 158 -43.72 -20.99 1.03
C GLY A 158 -43.80 -20.50 2.48
N ARG A 159 -42.68 -20.27 3.14
CA ARG A 159 -42.62 -19.85 4.58
C ARG A 159 -42.51 -18.35 4.80
N LEU A 160 -41.77 -17.65 3.96
CA LEU A 160 -41.40 -16.23 4.14
C LEU A 160 -42.05 -15.31 3.10
N GLY A 161 -42.81 -15.87 2.15
CA GLY A 161 -43.41 -15.12 1.06
C GLY A 161 -42.48 -14.88 -0.11
N ASN A 162 -42.92 -14.02 -1.03
CA ASN A 162 -42.13 -13.74 -2.23
C ASN A 162 -40.89 -12.90 -1.91
N TYR A 163 -39.80 -13.31 -2.49
CA TYR A 163 -38.54 -12.58 -2.47
C TYR A 163 -37.89 -12.57 -3.86
N ALA A 164 -37.06 -11.61 -4.15
CA ALA A 164 -36.22 -11.58 -5.33
C ALA A 164 -34.93 -12.34 -5.08
N LEU A 165 -34.62 -13.33 -5.92
CA LEU A 165 -33.31 -13.98 -5.94
C LEU A 165 -32.37 -13.06 -6.73
N VAL A 166 -31.42 -12.44 -6.03
CA VAL A 166 -30.49 -11.46 -6.62
C VAL A 166 -29.34 -12.19 -7.31
N GLN A 167 -28.78 -13.22 -6.61
CA GLN A 167 -27.62 -13.95 -7.09
C GLN A 167 -27.59 -15.36 -6.48
N VAL A 168 -27.09 -16.31 -7.24
CA VAL A 168 -26.66 -17.64 -6.75
C VAL A 168 -25.20 -17.84 -7.15
N LEU A 169 -24.37 -18.16 -6.17
CA LEU A 169 -22.98 -18.52 -6.37
C LEU A 169 -22.79 -19.96 -5.88
N GLU A 170 -22.06 -20.74 -6.65
CA GLU A 170 -21.70 -22.10 -6.27
C GLU A 170 -20.21 -22.32 -6.47
N VAL A 171 -19.52 -22.77 -5.43
CA VAL A 171 -18.10 -23.10 -5.47
C VAL A 171 -17.90 -24.52 -4.95
N GLY A 172 -17.40 -25.41 -5.80
CA GLY A 172 -17.09 -26.78 -5.40
C GLY A 172 -15.93 -26.80 -4.39
N GLY A 173 -15.98 -27.75 -3.43
CA GLY A 173 -14.95 -27.85 -2.38
C GLY A 173 -13.52 -28.04 -2.90
N THR A 174 -13.35 -28.69 -4.07
CA THR A 174 -12.03 -28.83 -4.71
C THR A 174 -11.50 -27.48 -5.18
N ILE A 175 -12.35 -26.67 -5.83
CA ILE A 175 -11.98 -25.32 -6.30
C ILE A 175 -11.67 -24.41 -5.11
N ALA A 176 -12.48 -24.46 -4.05
CA ALA A 176 -12.23 -23.69 -2.83
C ALA A 176 -10.86 -24.01 -2.21
N LYS A 177 -10.52 -25.29 -2.11
CA LYS A 177 -9.22 -25.72 -1.58
C LYS A 177 -8.06 -25.25 -2.46
N GLU A 178 -8.16 -25.40 -3.78
CA GLU A 178 -7.16 -24.94 -4.74
C GLU A 178 -6.98 -23.43 -4.66
N THR A 179 -8.06 -22.68 -4.52
CA THR A 179 -8.05 -21.23 -4.37
C THR A 179 -7.29 -20.79 -3.11
N ILE A 180 -7.49 -21.48 -1.96
CA ILE A 180 -6.72 -21.20 -0.74
C ILE A 180 -5.23 -21.47 -0.95
N GLU A 181 -4.88 -22.62 -1.53
CA GLU A 181 -3.48 -23.00 -1.76
C GLU A 181 -2.78 -21.99 -2.67
N LEU A 182 -3.42 -21.58 -3.77
CA LEU A 182 -2.89 -20.58 -4.68
C LEU A 182 -2.79 -19.19 -4.05
N ALA A 183 -3.76 -18.80 -3.21
CA ALA A 183 -3.73 -17.53 -2.49
C ALA A 183 -2.55 -17.47 -1.52
N LEU A 184 -2.33 -18.51 -0.72
CA LEU A 184 -1.19 -18.58 0.19
C LEU A 184 0.14 -18.60 -0.55
N LEU A 185 0.23 -19.39 -1.63
CA LEU A 185 1.43 -19.44 -2.49
C LEU A 185 1.75 -18.05 -3.07
N SER A 186 0.74 -17.33 -3.54
CA SER A 186 0.92 -15.97 -4.11
C SER A 186 1.51 -14.99 -3.10
N VAL A 187 1.03 -14.99 -1.86
CA VAL A 187 1.57 -14.14 -0.79
C VAL A 187 3.01 -14.50 -0.46
N VAL A 188 3.34 -15.78 -0.36
CA VAL A 188 4.71 -16.26 -0.09
C VAL A 188 5.66 -15.88 -1.23
N LEU A 189 5.26 -16.12 -2.49
CA LEU A 189 6.06 -15.75 -3.65
C LEU A 189 6.28 -14.23 -3.74
N ALA A 190 5.26 -13.43 -3.46
CA ALA A 190 5.39 -11.98 -3.39
C ALA A 190 6.40 -11.55 -2.31
N ALA A 191 6.33 -12.13 -1.12
CA ALA A 191 7.26 -11.85 -0.02
C ALA A 191 8.73 -12.18 -0.39
N ILE A 192 8.96 -13.35 -1.01
CA ILE A 192 10.29 -13.77 -1.49
C ILE A 192 10.81 -12.84 -2.58
N ALA A 193 9.96 -12.51 -3.56
CA ALA A 193 10.32 -11.63 -4.66
C ALA A 193 10.70 -10.22 -4.16
N ILE A 194 9.95 -9.69 -3.19
CA ILE A 194 10.22 -8.40 -2.56
C ILE A 194 11.54 -8.42 -1.79
N LEU A 195 11.78 -9.46 -0.98
CA LEU A 195 13.04 -9.60 -0.26
C LEU A 195 14.22 -9.63 -1.23
N ALA A 196 14.13 -10.42 -2.31
CA ALA A 196 15.17 -10.52 -3.33
C ALA A 196 15.38 -9.17 -4.04
N LEU A 197 14.30 -8.52 -4.47
CA LEU A 197 14.32 -7.22 -5.13
C LEU A 197 15.02 -6.16 -4.26
N LEU A 198 14.62 -6.04 -2.99
CA LEU A 198 15.18 -5.04 -2.10
C LEU A 198 16.63 -5.35 -1.71
N THR A 199 16.96 -6.62 -1.48
CA THR A 199 18.34 -7.04 -1.23
C THR A 199 19.24 -6.65 -2.41
N PHE A 200 18.81 -6.91 -3.63
CA PHE A 200 19.52 -6.53 -4.85
C PHE A 200 19.60 -5.00 -5.04
N ARG A 201 18.48 -4.29 -4.83
CA ARG A 201 18.38 -2.83 -4.98
C ARG A 201 19.33 -2.08 -4.05
N PHE A 202 19.46 -2.55 -2.81
CA PHE A 202 20.26 -1.89 -1.77
C PHE A 202 21.65 -2.49 -1.56
N ARG A 203 22.11 -3.41 -2.42
CA ARG A 203 23.45 -4.03 -2.32
C ARG A 203 24.62 -3.04 -2.44
N ASN A 204 24.39 -1.87 -3.06
CA ASN A 204 25.42 -0.84 -3.25
C ASN A 204 25.53 0.16 -2.08
N VAL A 205 24.81 -0.09 -0.98
CA VAL A 205 24.97 0.63 0.29
C VAL A 205 26.26 0.14 0.99
N PRO A 206 26.96 0.98 1.78
CA PRO A 206 28.10 0.51 2.57
C PRO A 206 27.77 -0.73 3.40
N GLY A 207 28.50 -1.83 3.19
CA GLY A 207 28.22 -3.15 3.72
C GLY A 207 27.77 -4.20 2.65
N GLY A 208 27.60 -3.77 1.38
CA GLY A 208 27.34 -4.66 0.25
C GLY A 208 26.06 -5.48 0.38
N TRP A 209 26.12 -6.76 0.03
CA TRP A 209 24.98 -7.69 0.08
C TRP A 209 24.38 -7.84 1.50
N ARG A 210 25.22 -7.74 2.55
CA ARG A 210 24.74 -7.78 3.94
C ARG A 210 23.87 -6.58 4.25
N ALA A 211 24.27 -5.38 3.79
CA ALA A 211 23.44 -4.18 3.91
C ALA A 211 22.12 -4.36 3.14
N GLY A 212 22.18 -4.82 1.88
CA GLY A 212 20.99 -5.10 1.09
C GLY A 212 20.01 -6.03 1.80
N PHE A 213 20.51 -7.10 2.43
CA PHE A 213 19.68 -8.04 3.19
C PHE A 213 19.07 -7.39 4.45
N GLN A 214 19.80 -6.49 5.15
CA GLN A 214 19.24 -5.74 6.28
C GLN A 214 18.09 -4.83 5.83
N PHE A 215 18.24 -4.14 4.70
CA PHE A 215 17.18 -3.31 4.11
C PHE A 215 15.99 -4.17 3.68
N GLY A 216 16.22 -5.22 2.91
CA GLY A 216 15.16 -6.13 2.44
C GLY A 216 14.42 -6.82 3.59
N GLY A 217 15.16 -7.32 4.58
CA GLY A 217 14.58 -8.00 5.74
C GLY A 217 13.79 -7.06 6.65
N SER A 218 14.25 -5.80 6.81
CA SER A 218 13.49 -4.79 7.58
C SER A 218 12.19 -4.41 6.88
N ALA A 219 12.20 -4.28 5.54
CA ALA A 219 10.98 -4.07 4.76
C ALA A 219 10.03 -5.27 4.82
N LEU A 220 10.57 -6.50 4.72
CA LEU A 220 9.77 -7.72 4.84
C LEU A 220 9.11 -7.83 6.21
N ALA A 221 9.82 -7.51 7.29
CA ALA A 221 9.26 -7.52 8.63
C ALA A 221 8.14 -6.49 8.81
N ALA A 222 8.28 -5.29 8.23
CA ALA A 222 7.21 -4.28 8.19
C ALA A 222 6.01 -4.74 7.35
N LEU A 223 6.26 -5.41 6.23
CA LEU A 223 5.21 -5.99 5.39
C LEU A 223 4.43 -7.09 6.13
N LEU A 224 5.12 -8.00 6.82
CA LEU A 224 4.47 -9.02 7.64
C LEU A 224 3.61 -8.39 8.75
N HIS A 225 4.12 -7.32 9.40
CA HIS A 225 3.34 -6.53 10.34
C HIS A 225 2.02 -6.05 9.71
N ASP A 226 2.04 -5.48 8.49
CA ASP A 226 0.85 -4.96 7.82
C ASP A 226 -0.14 -6.07 7.46
N VAL A 227 0.35 -7.20 6.97
CA VAL A 227 -0.48 -8.38 6.66
C VAL A 227 -1.13 -8.93 7.93
N PHE A 228 -0.37 -9.09 9.03
CA PHE A 228 -0.92 -9.57 10.30
C PHE A 228 -1.92 -8.59 10.90
N LEU A 229 -1.68 -7.29 10.81
CA LEU A 229 -2.61 -6.27 11.26
C LEU A 229 -3.92 -6.35 10.46
N LEU A 230 -3.84 -6.38 9.14
CA LEU A 230 -4.99 -6.41 8.25
C LEU A 230 -5.81 -7.68 8.45
N THR A 231 -5.17 -8.85 8.42
CA THR A 231 -5.85 -10.14 8.63
C THR A 231 -6.42 -10.26 10.04
N GLY A 232 -5.72 -9.73 11.04
CA GLY A 232 -6.19 -9.69 12.43
C GLY A 232 -7.44 -8.84 12.61
N VAL A 233 -7.48 -7.65 12.00
CA VAL A 233 -8.68 -6.80 12.03
C VAL A 233 -9.86 -7.50 11.35
N PHE A 234 -9.64 -8.17 10.21
CA PHE A 234 -10.70 -8.91 9.53
C PHE A 234 -11.18 -10.13 10.33
N ALA A 235 -10.28 -10.82 11.03
CA ALA A 235 -10.69 -11.89 11.95
C ALA A 235 -11.58 -11.37 13.08
N ILE A 236 -11.26 -10.21 13.66
CA ILE A 236 -12.08 -9.56 14.69
C ILE A 236 -13.43 -9.13 14.11
N LEU A 237 -13.47 -8.47 12.96
CA LEU A 237 -14.71 -8.03 12.32
C LEU A 237 -15.60 -9.21 11.94
N GLY A 238 -15.03 -10.25 11.31
CA GLY A 238 -15.79 -11.40 10.82
C GLY A 238 -16.22 -12.36 11.89
N LYS A 239 -15.35 -12.73 12.84
CA LYS A 239 -15.64 -13.73 13.89
C LYS A 239 -15.88 -13.15 15.28
N GLY A 240 -15.46 -11.90 15.52
CA GLY A 240 -15.71 -11.20 16.76
C GLY A 240 -17.05 -10.49 16.77
N PHE A 241 -17.34 -9.76 15.70
CA PHE A 241 -18.55 -8.95 15.54
C PHE A 241 -19.57 -9.55 14.57
N ASP A 242 -19.26 -10.68 13.94
CA ASP A 242 -20.10 -11.36 12.94
C ASP A 242 -20.54 -10.44 11.76
N LEU A 243 -19.63 -9.57 11.35
CA LEU A 243 -19.86 -8.62 10.28
C LEU A 243 -19.42 -9.21 8.93
N LYS A 244 -20.31 -9.16 7.93
CA LYS A 244 -19.98 -9.60 6.55
C LYS A 244 -18.75 -8.87 5.97
N ILE A 245 -18.56 -7.60 6.30
CA ILE A 245 -17.42 -6.80 5.82
C ILE A 245 -16.06 -7.36 6.25
N GLY A 246 -16.02 -8.17 7.34
CA GLY A 246 -14.83 -8.85 7.84
C GLY A 246 -14.56 -10.21 7.21
N GLU A 247 -15.24 -10.56 6.13
CA GLU A 247 -15.10 -11.83 5.44
C GLU A 247 -13.84 -11.88 4.59
N ILE A 248 -13.14 -13.01 4.67
CA ILE A 248 -11.96 -13.30 3.84
C ILE A 248 -12.39 -14.08 2.60
N ASN A 249 -12.35 -13.42 1.46
CA ASN A 249 -12.68 -13.94 0.14
C ASN A 249 -11.56 -13.61 -0.87
N SER A 250 -11.74 -13.94 -2.15
CA SER A 250 -10.75 -13.67 -3.20
C SER A 250 -10.45 -12.18 -3.36
N LEU A 251 -11.44 -11.29 -3.15
CA LEU A 251 -11.21 -9.84 -3.17
C LEU A 251 -10.33 -9.39 -1.99
N PHE A 252 -10.50 -10.00 -0.82
CA PHE A 252 -9.61 -9.71 0.33
C PHE A 252 -8.16 -10.08 0.02
N VAL A 253 -7.90 -11.26 -0.59
CA VAL A 253 -6.53 -11.65 -0.98
C VAL A 253 -5.96 -10.69 -2.02
N THR A 254 -6.76 -10.27 -2.99
CA THR A 254 -6.37 -9.25 -3.97
C THR A 254 -6.01 -7.92 -3.27
N ALA A 255 -6.79 -7.52 -2.25
CA ALA A 255 -6.47 -6.35 -1.44
C ALA A 255 -5.14 -6.54 -0.69
N VAL A 256 -4.90 -7.69 -0.06
CA VAL A 256 -3.63 -7.99 0.63
C VAL A 256 -2.45 -7.84 -0.33
N LEU A 257 -2.50 -8.45 -1.51
CA LEU A 257 -1.42 -8.34 -2.51
C LEU A 257 -1.21 -6.90 -2.99
N THR A 258 -2.28 -6.14 -3.14
CA THR A 258 -2.22 -4.71 -3.50
C THR A 258 -1.57 -3.89 -2.37
N VAL A 259 -1.96 -4.13 -1.12
CA VAL A 259 -1.37 -3.50 0.08
C VAL A 259 0.10 -3.83 0.20
N VAL A 260 0.49 -5.08 -0.05
CA VAL A 260 1.89 -5.54 -0.08
C VAL A 260 2.70 -4.69 -1.06
N GLY A 261 2.20 -4.50 -2.29
CA GLY A 261 2.85 -3.67 -3.30
C GLY A 261 2.96 -2.20 -2.88
N PHE A 262 1.88 -1.64 -2.34
CA PHE A 262 1.83 -0.23 -1.91
C PHE A 262 2.75 0.04 -0.71
N SER A 263 2.71 -0.80 0.32
CA SER A 263 3.55 -0.68 1.53
C SER A 263 5.04 -0.74 1.19
N VAL A 264 5.43 -1.67 0.29
CA VAL A 264 6.82 -1.79 -0.16
C VAL A 264 7.25 -0.57 -0.96
N HIS A 265 6.37 -0.01 -1.81
CA HIS A 265 6.69 1.20 -2.57
C HIS A 265 7.03 2.36 -1.64
N ASP A 266 6.23 2.60 -0.60
CA ASP A 266 6.49 3.66 0.37
C ASP A 266 7.78 3.41 1.17
N THR A 267 8.02 2.17 1.58
CA THR A 267 9.29 1.76 2.24
C THR A 267 10.51 2.01 1.36
N ILE A 268 10.42 1.74 0.04
CA ILE A 268 11.51 2.01 -0.92
C ILE A 268 11.84 3.50 -0.96
N VAL A 269 10.85 4.38 -0.94
CA VAL A 269 11.06 5.84 -0.96
C VAL A 269 11.88 6.30 0.27
N VAL A 270 11.54 5.80 1.46
CA VAL A 270 12.28 6.09 2.68
C VAL A 270 13.70 5.51 2.61
N PHE A 271 13.84 4.28 2.15
CA PHE A 271 15.13 3.58 2.08
C PHE A 271 16.07 4.16 1.01
N ASP A 272 15.55 4.59 -0.14
CA ASP A 272 16.35 5.30 -1.15
C ASP A 272 16.88 6.62 -0.59
N ARG A 273 16.06 7.34 0.21
CA ARG A 273 16.52 8.57 0.88
C ARG A 273 17.57 8.29 1.93
N ILE A 274 17.44 7.21 2.69
CA ILE A 274 18.50 6.76 3.63
C ILE A 274 19.79 6.48 2.85
N ARG A 275 19.72 5.74 1.75
CA ARG A 275 20.87 5.42 0.90
C ARG A 275 21.55 6.68 0.35
N GLU A 276 20.77 7.65 -0.11
CA GLU A 276 21.27 8.94 -0.61
C GLU A 276 21.98 9.73 0.49
N ASN A 277 21.32 9.90 1.63
CA ASN A 277 21.86 10.62 2.76
C ASN A 277 23.13 9.96 3.35
N LEU A 278 23.24 8.63 3.31
CA LEU A 278 24.47 7.91 3.72
C LEU A 278 25.68 8.26 2.85
N ARG A 279 25.48 8.62 1.58
CA ARG A 279 26.56 9.00 0.65
C ARG A 279 27.03 10.45 0.90
N VAL A 280 26.09 11.33 1.22
CA VAL A 280 26.34 12.78 1.34
C VAL A 280 26.71 13.19 2.76
N SER A 281 26.09 12.59 3.78
CA SER A 281 26.20 13.00 5.18
C SER A 281 27.17 12.14 5.96
N GLN A 282 28.46 12.16 5.61
CA GLN A 282 29.50 11.31 6.24
C GLN A 282 29.77 11.64 7.73
N ARG A 283 29.35 12.82 8.21
CA ARG A 283 29.54 13.25 9.60
C ARG A 283 28.41 12.85 10.55
N LEU A 284 27.28 12.37 10.02
CA LEU A 284 26.12 11.97 10.82
C LEU A 284 26.20 10.49 11.21
N SER A 285 25.73 10.17 12.42
CA SER A 285 25.54 8.77 12.80
C SER A 285 24.43 8.12 11.96
N PHE A 286 24.42 6.79 11.85
CA PHE A 286 23.40 6.06 11.09
C PHE A 286 21.97 6.39 11.56
N ASP A 287 21.77 6.48 12.87
CA ASP A 287 20.49 6.87 13.48
C ASP A 287 20.03 8.27 13.04
N GLN A 288 20.96 9.22 13.01
CA GLN A 288 20.69 10.59 12.57
C GLN A 288 20.37 10.65 11.08
N VAL A 289 21.06 9.86 10.25
CA VAL A 289 20.78 9.75 8.81
C VAL A 289 19.39 9.19 8.58
N VAL A 290 19.02 8.12 9.30
CA VAL A 290 17.67 7.52 9.18
C VAL A 290 16.61 8.53 9.63
N ASN A 291 16.79 9.20 10.75
CA ASN A 291 15.85 10.21 11.24
C ASN A 291 15.67 11.38 10.25
N LEU A 292 16.77 11.87 9.69
CA LEU A 292 16.74 12.91 8.66
C LEU A 292 15.97 12.45 7.42
N SER A 293 16.21 11.23 6.97
CA SER A 293 15.56 10.65 5.79
C SER A 293 14.05 10.50 5.99
N ILE A 294 13.63 10.03 7.16
CA ILE A 294 12.21 9.98 7.53
C ILE A 294 11.59 11.38 7.44
N MET A 295 12.21 12.39 8.03
CA MET A 295 11.70 13.76 8.01
C MET A 295 11.55 14.32 6.60
N GLN A 296 12.47 13.97 5.69
CA GLN A 296 12.46 14.44 4.31
C GLN A 296 11.40 13.77 3.43
N THR A 297 11.01 12.53 3.77
CA THR A 297 10.04 11.74 3.00
C THR A 297 8.63 11.75 3.59
N LEU A 298 8.49 12.09 4.88
CA LEU A 298 7.23 12.01 5.64
C LEU A 298 6.05 12.67 4.94
N VAL A 299 6.22 13.93 4.49
CA VAL A 299 5.14 14.69 3.86
C VAL A 299 4.71 14.03 2.55
N ARG A 300 5.65 13.52 1.77
CA ARG A 300 5.36 12.83 0.51
C ARG A 300 4.57 11.54 0.77
N SER A 301 5.01 10.71 1.72
CA SER A 301 4.31 9.47 2.09
C SER A 301 2.88 9.74 2.57
N ILE A 302 2.69 10.76 3.41
CA ILE A 302 1.34 11.12 3.90
C ILE A 302 0.45 11.60 2.75
N ILE A 303 0.93 12.48 1.87
CA ILE A 303 0.11 13.02 0.77
C ILE A 303 -0.27 11.90 -0.21
N THR A 304 0.67 11.04 -0.60
CA THR A 304 0.38 9.92 -1.53
C THR A 304 -0.65 8.96 -0.95
N SER A 305 -0.52 8.59 0.31
CA SER A 305 -1.49 7.71 0.97
C SER A 305 -2.84 8.38 1.16
N PHE A 306 -2.85 9.66 1.52
CA PHE A 306 -4.08 10.41 1.73
C PHE A 306 -4.95 10.52 0.46
N THR A 307 -4.33 10.70 -0.71
CA THR A 307 -5.08 10.70 -1.99
C THR A 307 -5.80 9.39 -2.24
N VAL A 308 -5.14 8.25 -1.98
CA VAL A 308 -5.76 6.93 -2.14
C VAL A 308 -6.84 6.69 -1.07
N VAL A 309 -6.59 7.09 0.18
CA VAL A 309 -7.56 7.01 1.28
C VAL A 309 -8.86 7.74 0.94
N LEU A 310 -8.78 8.94 0.34
CA LEU A 310 -9.98 9.68 -0.08
C LEU A 310 -10.84 8.89 -1.07
N VAL A 311 -10.21 8.25 -2.06
CA VAL A 311 -10.92 7.42 -3.04
C VAL A 311 -11.55 6.19 -2.37
N LEU A 312 -10.81 5.53 -1.48
CA LEU A 312 -11.31 4.34 -0.77
C LEU A 312 -12.47 4.68 0.17
N VAL A 313 -12.41 5.83 0.85
CA VAL A 313 -13.54 6.33 1.67
C VAL A 313 -14.76 6.60 0.80
N ALA A 314 -14.58 7.20 -0.38
CA ALA A 314 -15.69 7.42 -1.32
C ALA A 314 -16.31 6.08 -1.76
N ILE A 315 -15.51 5.05 -2.06
CA ILE A 315 -16.00 3.70 -2.38
C ILE A 315 -16.71 3.07 -1.18
N LEU A 316 -16.19 3.25 0.04
CA LEU A 316 -16.78 2.69 1.26
C LEU A 316 -18.17 3.28 1.55
N VAL A 317 -18.36 4.57 1.28
CA VAL A 317 -19.62 5.28 1.51
C VAL A 317 -20.63 5.06 0.37
N SER A 318 -20.18 5.15 -0.88
CA SER A 318 -21.06 5.16 -2.07
C SER A 318 -21.01 3.87 -2.86
N GLY A 319 -20.08 2.96 -2.59
CA GLY A 319 -19.89 1.70 -3.30
C GLY A 319 -20.93 0.65 -2.89
N GLY A 320 -21.16 -0.32 -3.78
CA GLY A 320 -21.99 -1.50 -3.50
C GLY A 320 -21.41 -2.39 -2.41
N ASP A 321 -22.27 -3.15 -1.74
CA ASP A 321 -21.88 -3.98 -0.58
C ASP A 321 -20.76 -4.97 -0.88
N THR A 322 -20.65 -5.47 -2.09
CA THR A 322 -19.57 -6.36 -2.54
C THR A 322 -18.19 -5.69 -2.49
N LEU A 323 -18.11 -4.38 -2.75
CA LEU A 323 -16.85 -3.64 -2.78
C LEU A 323 -16.45 -3.09 -1.42
N LYS A 324 -17.36 -3.00 -0.45
CA LYS A 324 -17.08 -2.42 0.88
C LYS A 324 -15.99 -3.18 1.62
N GLY A 325 -16.03 -4.52 1.62
CA GLY A 325 -14.99 -5.35 2.24
C GLY A 325 -13.62 -5.14 1.60
N PHE A 326 -13.56 -5.11 0.28
CA PHE A 326 -12.35 -4.84 -0.48
C PHE A 326 -11.79 -3.44 -0.19
N ALA A 327 -12.65 -2.41 -0.26
CA ALA A 327 -12.26 -1.03 0.03
C ALA A 327 -11.78 -0.85 1.47
N LEU A 328 -12.42 -1.51 2.45
CA LEU A 328 -12.00 -1.49 3.85
C LEU A 328 -10.64 -2.17 4.04
N ALA A 329 -10.41 -3.31 3.37
CA ALA A 329 -9.13 -4.00 3.43
C ALA A 329 -8.00 -3.12 2.88
N LEU A 330 -8.20 -2.50 1.73
CA LEU A 330 -7.26 -1.54 1.15
C LEU A 330 -7.04 -0.33 2.07
N LEU A 331 -8.10 0.24 2.63
CA LEU A 331 -8.02 1.41 3.51
C LEU A 331 -7.16 1.12 4.73
N ILE A 332 -7.46 0.03 5.46
CA ILE A 332 -6.69 -0.39 6.63
C ILE A 332 -5.25 -0.70 6.23
N GLY A 333 -5.05 -1.43 5.13
CA GLY A 333 -3.74 -1.83 4.67
C GLY A 333 -2.85 -0.66 4.24
N ILE A 334 -3.40 0.34 3.53
CA ILE A 334 -2.65 1.52 3.09
C ILE A 334 -2.29 2.42 4.27
N VAL A 335 -3.22 2.64 5.21
CA VAL A 335 -2.94 3.40 6.44
C VAL A 335 -1.88 2.70 7.28
N SER A 336 -1.99 1.36 7.45
CA SER A 336 -0.98 0.55 8.13
C SER A 336 0.36 0.58 7.42
N GLY A 337 0.39 0.44 6.09
CA GLY A 337 1.61 0.44 5.28
C GLY A 337 2.37 1.77 5.34
N THR A 338 1.64 2.89 5.33
CA THR A 338 2.24 4.22 5.51
C THR A 338 2.83 4.38 6.91
N TYR A 339 2.10 3.92 7.93
CA TYR A 339 2.60 3.89 9.30
C TYR A 339 3.84 3.00 9.41
N SER A 340 3.78 1.78 8.92
CA SER A 340 4.84 0.78 9.09
C SER A 340 6.13 1.15 8.34
N SER A 341 6.05 1.77 7.17
CA SER A 341 7.21 2.24 6.41
C SER A 341 8.03 3.26 7.19
N ILE A 342 7.37 4.17 7.89
CA ILE A 342 7.99 5.27 8.64
C ILE A 342 8.40 4.84 10.04
N PHE A 343 7.50 4.15 10.76
CA PHE A 343 7.63 3.90 12.20
C PHE A 343 8.11 2.49 12.54
N ASN A 344 8.07 1.55 11.60
CA ASN A 344 8.54 0.19 11.80
C ASN A 344 9.75 -0.14 10.91
N ALA A 345 9.66 -0.03 9.58
CA ALA A 345 10.72 -0.47 8.67
C ALA A 345 12.04 0.28 8.88
N ALA A 346 11.99 1.61 8.90
CA ALA A 346 13.19 2.43 9.05
C ALA A 346 13.81 2.33 10.45
N PRO A 347 13.06 2.40 11.57
CA PRO A 347 13.62 2.12 12.89
C PRO A 347 14.09 0.69 13.11
N LEU A 348 13.44 -0.31 12.51
CA LEU A 348 13.88 -1.70 12.56
C LEU A 348 15.22 -1.91 11.87
N LEU A 349 15.44 -1.23 10.74
CA LEU A 349 16.74 -1.22 10.06
C LEU A 349 17.85 -0.69 11.00
N VAL A 350 17.57 0.34 11.81
CA VAL A 350 18.52 0.86 12.81
C VAL A 350 18.81 -0.19 13.89
N VAL A 351 17.78 -0.86 14.39
CA VAL A 351 17.95 -1.93 15.39
C VAL A 351 18.78 -3.06 14.81
N TRP A 352 18.47 -3.50 13.60
CA TRP A 352 19.21 -4.58 12.94
C TRP A 352 20.68 -4.21 12.74
N ARG A 353 20.96 -2.98 12.27
CA ARG A 353 22.34 -2.49 12.08
C ARG A 353 23.13 -2.36 13.37
N ARG A 354 22.47 -2.08 14.50
CA ARG A 354 23.10 -2.08 15.82
C ARG A 354 23.45 -3.49 16.31
N LEU A 355 22.57 -4.48 16.03
CA LEU A 355 22.80 -5.88 16.41
C LEU A 355 23.86 -6.56 15.53
N GLN A 356 23.94 -6.18 14.26
CA GLN A 356 24.89 -6.69 13.28
C GLN A 356 25.59 -5.52 12.58
N PRO A 357 26.61 -4.89 13.22
CA PRO A 357 27.34 -3.79 12.61
C PRO A 357 28.02 -4.22 11.32
N LEU A 358 27.88 -3.42 10.28
CA LEU A 358 28.58 -3.62 9.02
C LEU A 358 29.95 -2.93 9.14
N ARG A 359 31.00 -3.69 8.93
CA ARG A 359 32.39 -3.20 8.84
C ARG A 359 32.63 -2.59 7.47
#